data_43ad66a74209a1faf5b651d0b5f5d5c7
#
_entry.id   43ad66a74209a1faf5b651d0b5f5d5c7
#
_cell.length_a   1.000
_cell.length_b   1.000
_cell.length_c   1.000
_cell.angle_alpha   90.00
_cell.angle_beta   90.00
_cell.angle_gamma   90.00
#
_symmetry.space_group_name_H-M   'P 1'
#
loop_
_entity.id
_entity.type
_entity.pdbx_description
1 polymer ?
#
loop_
_entity_poly.entity_id
_entity_poly.type
_entity_poly.pdbx_seq_one_letter_code
_entity_poly.pdbx_strand_id
1 'polypeptide(L)'
;MSTNNRFQITEGEDETSTLSICNAQLADKGIYIAKATNAGGAAEAKTTLNIVGIKPVITTDLDAALQATKGESMTIKLSATGTPRPDVVWMKGNDELVPSDHIQVTAPTTEGDDTYILTILNVQPEDQAEYSAKITNVGGSLKSKKCKVTVTSEFIFLR
;
A
#
# COMPACT_ATOMS: atom_id res chain seq x y z
N MET A 1 -13.14 -15.94 20.24
CA MET A 1 -13.57 -15.13 19.08
C MET A 1 -12.49 -14.06 18.87
N SER A 2 -11.81 -14.10 17.74
CA SER A 2 -10.78 -13.09 17.43
C SER A 2 -11.49 -11.78 17.12
N THR A 3 -11.46 -10.84 18.06
CA THR A 3 -11.95 -9.48 17.85
C THR A 3 -10.98 -8.78 16.89
N ASN A 4 -11.34 -8.77 15.63
CA ASN A 4 -10.67 -7.91 14.66
C ASN A 4 -10.97 -6.47 15.08
N ASN A 5 -9.97 -5.74 15.55
CA ASN A 5 -10.08 -4.36 16.07
C ASN A 5 -10.66 -3.34 15.06
N ARG A 6 -11.01 -3.78 13.84
CA ARG A 6 -11.59 -2.93 12.79
C ARG A 6 -13.08 -2.63 13.00
N PHE A 7 -13.82 -3.52 13.63
CA PHE A 7 -15.25 -3.39 13.90
C PHE A 7 -15.46 -3.11 15.38
N GLN A 8 -16.03 -1.97 15.69
CA GLN A 8 -16.31 -1.55 17.05
C GLN A 8 -17.79 -1.24 17.20
N ILE A 9 -18.41 -1.78 18.24
CA ILE A 9 -19.80 -1.46 18.61
C ILE A 9 -19.74 -0.72 19.94
N THR A 10 -20.37 0.47 19.99
CA THR A 10 -20.48 1.27 21.20
C THR A 10 -21.94 1.59 21.48
N GLU A 11 -22.33 1.49 22.75
CA GLU A 11 -23.65 1.87 23.25
C GLU A 11 -23.58 3.29 23.79
N GLY A 12 -24.49 4.16 23.35
CA GLY A 12 -24.64 5.53 23.83
C GLY A 12 -25.61 5.63 25.00
N GLU A 13 -25.50 6.69 25.81
CA GLU A 13 -26.41 6.97 26.94
C GLU A 13 -27.83 7.34 26.49
N ASP A 14 -28.01 7.65 25.22
CA ASP A 14 -29.27 8.05 24.57
C ASP A 14 -29.97 6.90 23.85
N GLU A 15 -29.74 5.64 24.27
CA GLU A 15 -30.27 4.41 23.68
C GLU A 15 -29.81 4.18 22.23
N THR A 16 -28.72 4.82 21.80
CA THR A 16 -28.11 4.59 20.49
C THR A 16 -27.06 3.49 20.54
N SER A 17 -26.98 2.69 19.48
CA SER A 17 -25.90 1.72 19.23
C SER A 17 -25.18 2.11 17.96
N THR A 18 -23.86 2.24 18.02
CA THR A 18 -23.03 2.68 16.91
C THR A 18 -22.08 1.58 16.48
N LEU A 19 -22.10 1.22 15.19
CA LEU A 19 -21.10 0.38 14.56
C LEU A 19 -20.07 1.27 13.87
N SER A 20 -18.81 1.20 14.30
CA SER A 20 -17.68 1.86 13.66
C SER A 20 -16.81 0.86 12.90
N ILE A 21 -16.52 1.16 11.66
CA ILE A 21 -15.65 0.35 10.79
C ILE A 21 -14.39 1.16 10.51
N CYS A 22 -13.28 0.79 11.15
CA CYS A 22 -11.99 1.44 10.96
C CYS A 22 -11.28 0.85 9.73
N ASN A 23 -10.64 1.71 8.94
CA ASN A 23 -9.91 1.31 7.73
C ASN A 23 -10.78 0.43 6.81
N ALA A 24 -11.91 0.99 6.36
CA ALA A 24 -12.87 0.29 5.51
C ALA A 24 -12.22 -0.21 4.21
N GLN A 25 -12.47 -1.46 3.89
CA GLN A 25 -11.93 -2.17 2.73
C GLN A 25 -13.04 -2.55 1.76
N LEU A 26 -12.70 -2.87 0.53
CA LEU A 26 -13.70 -3.30 -0.48
C LEU A 26 -14.55 -4.49 -0.01
N ALA A 27 -13.95 -5.40 0.77
CA ALA A 27 -14.65 -6.56 1.35
C ALA A 27 -15.72 -6.17 2.39
N ASP A 28 -15.69 -4.93 2.91
CA ASP A 28 -16.70 -4.45 3.86
C ASP A 28 -17.97 -3.94 3.16
N LYS A 29 -17.97 -3.85 1.84
CA LYS A 29 -19.17 -3.54 1.07
C LYS A 29 -20.25 -4.61 1.32
N GLY A 30 -21.43 -4.15 1.66
CA GLY A 30 -22.54 -5.10 1.90
C GLY A 30 -23.72 -4.47 2.60
N ILE A 31 -24.65 -5.33 2.96
CA ILE A 31 -25.84 -4.96 3.74
C ILE A 31 -25.52 -5.24 5.21
N TYR A 32 -25.70 -4.23 6.04
CA TYR A 32 -25.59 -4.33 7.49
C TYR A 32 -26.97 -4.28 8.11
N ILE A 33 -27.20 -5.17 9.07
CA ILE A 33 -28.49 -5.30 9.76
C ILE A 33 -28.23 -5.12 11.25
N ALA A 34 -28.87 -4.13 11.85
CA ALA A 34 -28.96 -3.99 13.29
C ALA A 34 -30.27 -4.63 13.77
N LYS A 35 -30.18 -5.50 14.77
CA LYS A 35 -31.34 -6.16 15.38
C LYS A 35 -31.41 -5.80 16.86
N ALA A 36 -32.50 -5.18 17.27
CA ALA A 36 -32.84 -4.91 18.67
C ALA A 36 -33.91 -5.88 19.14
N THR A 37 -33.69 -6.48 20.32
CA THR A 37 -34.63 -7.47 20.87
C THR A 37 -34.84 -7.19 22.36
N ASN A 38 -36.11 -7.27 22.78
CA ASN A 38 -36.50 -7.26 24.18
C ASN A 38 -37.64 -8.29 24.45
N ALA A 39 -38.17 -8.32 25.64
CA ALA A 39 -39.27 -9.24 25.98
C ALA A 39 -40.55 -9.01 25.15
N GLY A 40 -40.74 -7.83 24.61
CA GLY A 40 -41.92 -7.47 23.77
C GLY A 40 -41.78 -7.83 22.29
N GLY A 41 -40.56 -8.20 21.84
CA GLY A 41 -40.33 -8.55 20.43
C GLY A 41 -38.96 -8.12 19.92
N ALA A 42 -38.85 -8.06 18.58
CA ALA A 42 -37.63 -7.69 17.87
C ALA A 42 -37.92 -6.65 16.77
N ALA A 43 -36.94 -5.74 16.54
CA ALA A 43 -36.97 -4.80 15.44
C ALA A 43 -35.64 -4.89 14.68
N GLU A 44 -35.66 -4.66 13.38
CA GLU A 44 -34.49 -4.68 12.51
C GLU A 44 -34.39 -3.38 11.70
N ALA A 45 -33.17 -2.86 11.58
CA ALA A 45 -32.83 -1.78 10.65
C ALA A 45 -31.76 -2.27 9.67
N LYS A 46 -31.89 -1.88 8.41
CA LYS A 46 -30.94 -2.28 7.33
C LYS A 46 -30.33 -1.05 6.69
N THR A 47 -29.02 -1.14 6.40
CA THR A 47 -28.32 -0.16 5.59
C THR A 47 -27.38 -0.84 4.61
N THR A 48 -27.09 -0.18 3.49
CA THR A 48 -26.13 -0.66 2.50
C THR A 48 -24.88 0.19 2.56
N LEU A 49 -23.74 -0.44 2.88
CA LEU A 49 -22.44 0.20 2.81
C LEU A 49 -21.85 0.00 1.41
N ASN A 50 -21.57 1.10 0.72
CA ASN A 50 -20.79 1.11 -0.52
C ASN A 50 -19.42 1.69 -0.25
N ILE A 51 -18.38 1.04 -0.79
CA ILE A 51 -17.02 1.56 -0.74
C ILE A 51 -16.73 2.27 -2.07
N VAL A 52 -16.43 3.55 -1.99
CA VAL A 52 -16.07 4.39 -3.13
C VAL A 52 -14.59 4.71 -2.98
N GLY A 53 -13.78 4.32 -3.97
CA GLY A 53 -12.36 4.59 -3.98
C GLY A 53 -12.01 5.87 -4.74
N ILE A 54 -11.05 6.63 -4.22
CA ILE A 54 -10.35 7.67 -4.98
C ILE A 54 -9.17 6.98 -5.68
N LYS A 55 -9.18 7.04 -7.01
CA LYS A 55 -8.13 6.47 -7.87
C LYS A 55 -6.74 6.91 -7.40
N PRO A 56 -5.73 6.03 -7.45
CA PRO A 56 -4.36 6.42 -7.14
C PRO A 56 -3.84 7.55 -8.04
N VAL A 57 -3.05 8.43 -7.45
CA VAL A 57 -2.32 9.50 -8.15
C VAL A 57 -0.87 9.46 -7.68
N ILE A 58 0.08 9.45 -8.62
CA ILE A 58 1.49 9.60 -8.32
C ILE A 58 1.78 11.08 -8.10
N THR A 59 2.25 11.44 -6.91
CA THR A 59 2.63 12.81 -6.54
C THR A 59 4.11 13.06 -6.78
N THR A 60 4.95 12.04 -6.62
CA THR A 60 6.36 12.05 -7.00
C THR A 60 6.70 10.74 -7.71
N ASP A 61 7.07 10.83 -8.98
CA ASP A 61 7.37 9.66 -9.82
C ASP A 61 8.85 9.27 -9.71
N LEU A 62 9.21 8.12 -10.27
CA LEU A 62 10.57 7.63 -10.30
C LEU A 62 11.48 8.53 -11.14
N ASP A 63 12.74 8.64 -10.71
CA ASP A 63 13.80 9.21 -11.54
C ASP A 63 14.00 8.35 -12.80
N ALA A 64 14.33 9.01 -13.92
CA ALA A 64 14.50 8.31 -15.19
C ALA A 64 15.71 7.36 -15.20
N ALA A 65 16.74 7.68 -14.41
CA ALA A 65 17.96 6.89 -14.30
C ALA A 65 18.58 7.02 -12.91
N LEU A 66 19.18 5.94 -12.44
CA LEU A 66 19.92 5.86 -11.18
C LEU A 66 21.23 5.09 -11.40
N GLN A 67 22.31 5.56 -10.83
CA GLN A 67 23.56 4.82 -10.75
C GLN A 67 23.72 4.21 -9.36
N ALA A 68 24.06 2.95 -9.30
CA ALA A 68 24.30 2.21 -8.08
C ALA A 68 25.71 1.62 -8.11
N THR A 69 26.38 1.61 -6.95
CA THR A 69 27.72 1.03 -6.80
C THR A 69 27.57 -0.42 -6.32
N LYS A 70 28.29 -1.35 -6.97
CA LYS A 70 28.33 -2.74 -6.55
C LYS A 70 28.74 -2.85 -5.08
N GLY A 71 28.00 -3.66 -4.32
CA GLY A 71 28.23 -3.90 -2.90
C GLY A 71 27.57 -2.89 -1.96
N GLU A 72 27.14 -1.73 -2.46
CA GLU A 72 26.40 -0.75 -1.67
C GLU A 72 24.88 -1.02 -1.71
N SER A 73 24.12 -0.24 -0.98
CA SER A 73 22.66 -0.27 -1.04
C SER A 73 22.14 0.84 -1.95
N MET A 74 21.12 0.55 -2.74
CA MET A 74 20.41 1.56 -3.50
C MET A 74 18.95 1.67 -3.08
N THR A 75 18.37 2.85 -3.26
CA THR A 75 17.00 3.14 -2.89
C THR A 75 16.28 3.85 -4.02
N ILE A 76 15.09 3.35 -4.37
CA ILE A 76 14.16 3.98 -5.33
C ILE A 76 12.92 4.38 -4.56
N LYS A 77 12.45 5.61 -4.76
CA LYS A 77 11.31 6.19 -4.04
C LYS A 77 10.21 6.60 -4.99
N LEU A 78 8.98 6.45 -4.54
CA LEU A 78 7.76 6.86 -5.23
C LEU A 78 6.79 7.41 -4.19
N SER A 79 6.10 8.51 -4.49
CA SER A 79 4.99 8.96 -3.66
C SER A 79 3.67 8.85 -4.42
N ALA A 80 2.68 8.27 -3.77
CA ALA A 80 1.36 8.09 -4.35
C ALA A 80 0.25 8.20 -3.30
N THR A 81 -0.82 8.89 -3.67
CA THR A 81 -2.02 9.07 -2.84
C THR A 81 -3.21 8.32 -3.45
N GLY A 82 -4.22 8.10 -2.66
CA GLY A 82 -5.47 7.44 -3.04
C GLY A 82 -6.28 7.06 -1.81
N THR A 83 -7.56 6.74 -2.00
CA THR A 83 -8.42 6.30 -0.90
C THR A 83 -9.21 5.07 -1.35
N PRO A 84 -9.06 3.93 -0.69
CA PRO A 84 -8.07 3.60 0.34
C PRO A 84 -6.63 3.81 -0.14
N ARG A 85 -5.68 3.88 0.83
CA ARG A 85 -4.25 3.96 0.51
C ARG A 85 -3.87 2.89 -0.51
N PRO A 86 -3.15 3.25 -1.59
CA PRO A 86 -2.80 2.28 -2.62
C PRO A 86 -1.79 1.24 -2.16
N ASP A 87 -1.92 0.04 -2.72
CA ASP A 87 -0.86 -0.96 -2.72
C ASP A 87 0.11 -0.70 -3.86
N VAL A 88 1.40 -0.89 -3.59
CA VAL A 88 2.47 -0.73 -4.58
C VAL A 88 3.23 -2.04 -4.75
N VAL A 89 3.25 -2.52 -5.99
CA VAL A 89 4.05 -3.68 -6.40
C VAL A 89 5.21 -3.18 -7.26
N TRP A 90 6.43 -3.45 -6.80
CA TRP A 90 7.64 -3.09 -7.52
C TRP A 90 7.97 -4.13 -8.59
N MET A 91 8.46 -3.66 -9.73
CA MET A 91 8.76 -4.48 -10.90
C MET A 91 10.23 -4.30 -11.29
N LYS A 92 10.88 -5.39 -11.67
CA LYS A 92 12.18 -5.43 -12.34
C LYS A 92 11.96 -5.95 -13.75
N GLY A 93 12.01 -5.08 -14.75
CA GLY A 93 11.53 -5.42 -16.09
C GLY A 93 10.04 -5.77 -16.07
N ASN A 94 9.71 -7.02 -16.37
CA ASN A 94 8.35 -7.56 -16.34
C ASN A 94 8.05 -8.43 -15.12
N ASP A 95 9.02 -8.65 -14.25
CA ASP A 95 8.89 -9.53 -13.09
C ASP A 95 8.55 -8.72 -11.83
N GLU A 96 7.64 -9.24 -11.02
CA GLU A 96 7.32 -8.66 -9.72
C GLU A 96 8.45 -8.95 -8.72
N LEU A 97 8.87 -7.92 -7.99
CA LEU A 97 9.86 -8.06 -6.93
C LEU A 97 9.20 -8.56 -5.65
N VAL A 98 9.73 -9.68 -5.14
CA VAL A 98 9.32 -10.24 -3.86
C VAL A 98 10.33 -9.82 -2.79
N PRO A 99 9.87 -9.32 -1.62
CA PRO A 99 10.77 -9.02 -0.51
C PRO A 99 11.63 -10.22 -0.11
N SER A 100 12.91 -9.96 0.18
CA SER A 100 13.91 -10.95 0.55
C SER A 100 15.01 -10.29 1.40
N ASP A 101 16.04 -11.04 1.77
CA ASP A 101 17.21 -10.47 2.45
C ASP A 101 17.97 -9.45 1.57
N HIS A 102 17.81 -9.53 0.25
CA HIS A 102 18.41 -8.64 -0.73
C HIS A 102 17.48 -7.47 -1.13
N ILE A 103 16.16 -7.68 -1.09
CA ILE A 103 15.13 -6.73 -1.55
C ILE A 103 14.21 -6.37 -0.39
N GLN A 104 14.19 -5.10 -0.02
CA GLN A 104 13.29 -4.57 0.99
C GLN A 104 12.29 -3.60 0.37
N VAL A 105 11.03 -3.74 0.74
CA VAL A 105 9.94 -2.87 0.30
C VAL A 105 9.32 -2.25 1.53
N THR A 106 9.24 -0.92 1.55
CA THR A 106 8.64 -0.17 2.64
C THR A 106 7.46 0.63 2.12
N ALA A 107 6.31 0.45 2.74
CA ALA A 107 5.12 1.25 2.51
C ALA A 107 4.93 2.27 3.64
N PRO A 108 4.27 3.40 3.39
CA PRO A 108 4.00 4.39 4.41
C PRO A 108 3.07 3.82 5.49
N THR A 109 3.39 4.04 6.77
CA THR A 109 2.64 3.53 7.92
C THR A 109 1.91 4.62 8.69
N THR A 110 2.34 5.89 8.54
CA THR A 110 1.75 7.04 9.22
C THR A 110 0.78 7.79 8.33
N GLU A 111 -0.18 8.48 8.95
CA GLU A 111 -1.08 9.37 8.24
C GLU A 111 -0.31 10.59 7.71
N GLY A 112 -0.55 10.95 6.44
CA GLY A 112 0.16 12.04 5.76
C GLY A 112 1.47 11.63 5.09
N ASP A 113 2.01 10.43 5.36
CA ASP A 113 3.11 9.86 4.59
C ASP A 113 2.55 9.08 3.40
N ASP A 114 3.02 9.38 2.20
CA ASP A 114 2.62 8.76 0.94
C ASP A 114 3.80 8.13 0.18
N THR A 115 4.95 7.98 0.86
CA THR A 115 6.21 7.52 0.26
C THR A 115 6.38 6.01 0.34
N TYR A 116 6.56 5.38 -0.82
CA TYR A 116 6.89 3.97 -0.99
C TYR A 116 8.36 3.84 -1.38
N ILE A 117 9.06 2.91 -0.77
CA ILE A 117 10.50 2.77 -0.93
C ILE A 117 10.84 1.33 -1.31
N LEU A 118 11.61 1.18 -2.40
CA LEU A 118 12.31 -0.04 -2.75
C LEU A 118 13.79 0.13 -2.40
N THR A 119 14.33 -0.76 -1.57
CA THR A 119 15.76 -0.80 -1.23
C THR A 119 16.35 -2.12 -1.69
N ILE A 120 17.44 -2.06 -2.45
CA ILE A 120 18.23 -3.23 -2.83
C ILE A 120 19.55 -3.17 -2.07
N LEU A 121 19.77 -4.18 -1.25
CA LEU A 121 20.95 -4.31 -0.39
C LEU A 121 22.06 -5.05 -1.13
N ASN A 122 23.32 -4.64 -0.93
CA ASN A 122 24.48 -5.30 -1.52
C ASN A 122 24.32 -5.50 -3.05
N VAL A 123 24.10 -4.38 -3.75
CA VAL A 123 23.84 -4.32 -5.20
C VAL A 123 24.84 -5.15 -5.98
N GLN A 124 24.36 -5.95 -6.90
CA GLN A 124 25.15 -6.80 -7.79
C GLN A 124 24.92 -6.42 -9.27
N PRO A 125 25.79 -6.82 -10.19
CA PRO A 125 25.62 -6.54 -11.62
C PRO A 125 24.27 -7.00 -12.19
N GLU A 126 23.69 -8.06 -11.63
CA GLU A 126 22.38 -8.61 -12.01
C GLU A 126 21.22 -7.69 -11.63
N ASP A 127 21.45 -6.70 -10.75
CA ASP A 127 20.44 -5.70 -10.38
C ASP A 127 20.33 -4.57 -11.39
N GLN A 128 21.23 -4.51 -12.37
CA GLN A 128 21.12 -3.58 -13.48
C GLN A 128 19.90 -3.91 -14.33
N ALA A 129 18.88 -3.05 -14.29
CA ALA A 129 17.63 -3.25 -15.00
C ALA A 129 16.81 -1.96 -15.07
N GLU A 130 15.66 -2.01 -15.73
CA GLU A 130 14.59 -1.02 -15.61
C GLU A 130 13.64 -1.41 -14.48
N TYR A 131 13.46 -0.51 -13.52
CA TYR A 131 12.53 -0.67 -12.40
C TYR A 131 11.31 0.20 -12.61
N SER A 132 10.16 -0.30 -12.20
CA SER A 132 8.89 0.44 -12.21
C SER A 132 8.01 -0.01 -11.06
N ALA A 133 6.90 0.67 -10.84
CA ALA A 133 5.92 0.31 -9.83
C ALA A 133 4.51 0.27 -10.43
N LYS A 134 3.71 -0.68 -9.98
CA LYS A 134 2.28 -0.76 -10.21
C LYS A 134 1.55 -0.33 -8.94
N ILE A 135 0.71 0.66 -9.04
CA ILE A 135 -0.01 1.28 -7.93
C ILE A 135 -1.49 0.98 -8.10
N THR A 136 -2.11 0.39 -7.10
CA THR A 136 -3.50 -0.10 -7.21
C THR A 136 -4.28 0.15 -5.94
N ASN A 137 -5.52 0.58 -6.07
CA ASN A 137 -6.54 0.50 -5.03
C ASN A 137 -7.90 0.15 -5.64
N VAL A 138 -8.96 0.16 -4.83
CA VAL A 138 -10.33 -0.10 -5.30
C VAL A 138 -10.82 0.91 -6.34
N GLY A 139 -10.27 2.13 -6.36
CA GLY A 139 -10.62 3.18 -7.33
C GLY A 139 -9.94 3.02 -8.69
N GLY A 140 -8.92 2.17 -8.81
CA GLY A 140 -8.21 1.93 -10.05
C GLY A 140 -6.74 1.55 -9.87
N SER A 141 -6.02 1.50 -10.99
CA SER A 141 -4.59 1.22 -11.02
C SER A 141 -3.87 2.12 -12.03
N LEU A 142 -2.58 2.33 -11.76
CA LEU A 142 -1.67 3.01 -12.69
C LEU A 142 -0.25 2.48 -12.53
N LYS A 143 0.62 2.82 -13.48
CA LYS A 143 2.05 2.48 -13.44
C LYS A 143 2.89 3.74 -13.35
N SER A 144 4.02 3.64 -12.64
CA SER A 144 5.05 4.68 -12.63
C SER A 144 5.79 4.76 -13.96
N LYS A 145 6.61 5.78 -14.13
CA LYS A 145 7.69 5.80 -15.10
C LYS A 145 8.67 4.67 -14.82
N LYS A 146 9.54 4.39 -15.77
CA LYS A 146 10.65 3.45 -15.61
C LYS A 146 11.88 4.19 -15.10
N CYS A 147 12.59 3.59 -14.15
CA CYS A 147 13.89 4.02 -13.69
C CYS A 147 14.96 3.05 -14.21
N LYS A 148 15.86 3.53 -15.05
CA LYS A 148 16.98 2.71 -15.55
C LYS A 148 18.10 2.73 -14.52
N VAL A 149 18.34 1.59 -13.89
CA VAL A 149 19.45 1.41 -12.96
C VAL A 149 20.67 0.87 -13.69
N THR A 150 21.80 1.54 -13.52
CA THR A 150 23.13 1.11 -14.00
C THR A 150 24.01 0.81 -12.79
N VAL A 151 24.62 -0.37 -12.80
CA VAL A 151 25.53 -0.80 -11.72
C VAL A 151 26.97 -0.55 -12.14
N THR A 152 27.70 0.22 -11.33
CA THR A 152 29.13 0.48 -11.52
C THR A 152 29.95 -0.24 -10.45
N SER A 153 31.16 -0.65 -10.80
CA SER A 153 32.15 -1.15 -9.85
C SER A 153 33.13 -0.02 -9.55
N GLU A 154 33.57 0.09 -8.31
CA GLU A 154 34.71 0.96 -8.01
C GLU A 154 35.95 0.40 -8.73
N PHE A 155 36.57 1.25 -9.55
CA PHE A 155 37.88 0.93 -10.09
C PHE A 155 38.94 1.36 -9.05
N ILE A 156 39.58 0.39 -8.44
CA ILE A 156 40.78 0.66 -7.63
C ILE A 156 41.94 0.74 -8.61
N PHE A 157 42.46 1.98 -8.81
CA PHE A 157 43.74 2.15 -9.50
C PHE A 157 44.84 1.77 -8.52
N LEU A 158 45.46 0.62 -8.71
CA LEU A 158 46.73 0.27 -8.08
C LEU A 158 47.84 1.00 -8.84
N ARG A 159 48.52 1.88 -8.14
CA ARG A 159 49.77 2.46 -8.62
C ARG A 159 50.96 1.60 -8.24
#